data_9817d134c8cf1f7f932a514e133034b6
#
_entry.id   9817d134c8cf1f7f932a514e133034b6
#
_cell.length_a   1.000
_cell.length_b   1.000
_cell.length_c   1.000
_cell.angle_alpha   90.00
_cell.angle_beta   90.00
_cell.angle_gamma   90.00
#
_symmetry.space_group_name_H-M   'P 1'
#
loop_
_entity.id
_entity.type
_entity.pdbx_description
1 polymer ?
#
loop_
_entity_poly.entity_id
_entity_poly.type
_entity_poly.pdbx_seq_one_letter_code
_entity_poly.pdbx_strand_id
1 'polypeptide(L)'
;MHTDEMWQLYFPNGEPIPGVGWDSARDNPEEKDSEIVGVAVVFVFRKTKENGLELLWQKRSAGVSRFPGFYDISAGGHINLGESLIEAAVREAREEIGAVISPEDLSFVTVRGFNKNRFAWIYAVDWTDRVDEFRFDDEEVEEVKWVPFEMTHEFKEKYAKPSLKKDNLTFEALKIWFETHGYL
;
A
#
# COMPACT_ATOMS: atom_id res chain seq x y z
N MET A 1 4.58 -14.73 8.92
CA MET A 1 5.88 -14.48 8.23
C MET A 1 5.92 -15.41 7.04
N HIS A 2 5.53 -14.91 5.86
CA HIS A 2 5.59 -15.69 4.61
C HIS A 2 7.05 -15.86 4.21
N THR A 3 7.65 -16.99 4.54
CA THR A 3 9.09 -17.25 4.40
C THR A 3 9.52 -17.82 3.05
N ASP A 4 8.58 -18.07 2.12
CA ASP A 4 8.83 -18.73 0.84
C ASP A 4 8.23 -18.00 -0.37
N GLU A 5 8.02 -16.68 -0.27
CA GLU A 5 7.50 -15.89 -1.38
C GLU A 5 8.58 -15.54 -2.38
N MET A 6 8.29 -15.78 -3.67
CA MET A 6 9.08 -15.31 -4.79
C MET A 6 8.48 -14.01 -5.31
N TRP A 7 9.19 -12.90 -5.16
CA TRP A 7 8.73 -11.60 -5.64
C TRP A 7 9.08 -11.36 -7.11
N GLN A 8 8.16 -10.76 -7.87
CA GLN A 8 8.38 -10.41 -9.26
C GLN A 8 9.46 -9.34 -9.39
N LEU A 9 10.45 -9.60 -10.26
CA LEU A 9 11.47 -8.61 -10.63
C LEU A 9 11.04 -7.80 -11.86
N TYR A 10 11.52 -6.57 -11.92
CA TYR A 10 11.18 -5.60 -12.97
C TYR A 10 12.43 -5.01 -13.62
N PHE A 11 12.32 -4.69 -14.91
CA PHE A 11 13.26 -3.82 -15.60
C PHE A 11 13.13 -2.36 -15.14
N PRO A 12 14.17 -1.51 -15.36
CA PRO A 12 14.10 -0.08 -15.02
C PRO A 12 12.97 0.69 -15.70
N ASN A 13 12.42 0.20 -16.80
CA ASN A 13 11.26 0.76 -17.48
C ASN A 13 9.90 0.34 -16.86
N GLY A 14 9.91 -0.48 -15.81
CA GLY A 14 8.71 -0.96 -15.12
C GLY A 14 8.07 -2.20 -15.72
N GLU A 15 8.65 -2.81 -16.75
CA GLU A 15 8.17 -4.09 -17.28
C GLU A 15 8.64 -5.27 -16.42
N PRO A 16 7.78 -6.28 -16.16
CA PRO A 16 8.18 -7.46 -15.41
C PRO A 16 9.20 -8.28 -16.18
N ILE A 17 10.19 -8.85 -15.48
CA ILE A 17 11.14 -9.80 -16.05
C ILE A 17 10.48 -11.18 -16.04
N PRO A 18 10.17 -11.78 -17.19
CA PRO A 18 9.41 -13.03 -17.25
C PRO A 18 10.15 -14.18 -16.57
N GLY A 19 9.46 -14.88 -15.65
CA GLY A 19 9.96 -16.10 -15.01
C GLY A 19 11.14 -15.89 -14.06
N VAL A 20 11.49 -14.66 -13.74
CA VAL A 20 12.59 -14.33 -12.81
C VAL A 20 12.01 -13.68 -11.58
N GLY A 21 12.16 -14.32 -10.42
CA GLY A 21 11.71 -13.83 -9.13
C GLY A 21 12.83 -13.72 -8.12
N TRP A 22 12.59 -12.92 -7.11
CA TRP A 22 13.43 -12.78 -5.93
C TRP A 22 12.93 -13.70 -4.83
N ASP A 23 13.81 -14.50 -4.26
CA ASP A 23 13.50 -15.31 -3.07
C ASP A 23 13.61 -14.44 -1.81
N SER A 24 12.47 -14.13 -1.20
CA SER A 24 12.37 -13.28 -0.02
C SER A 24 13.12 -13.81 1.21
N ALA A 25 13.40 -15.13 1.23
CA ALA A 25 14.08 -15.79 2.33
C ALA A 25 15.62 -15.66 2.28
N ARG A 26 16.19 -15.28 1.13
CA ARG A 26 17.64 -15.36 0.91
C ARG A 26 18.43 -14.12 1.20
N ASP A 27 17.90 -12.93 0.92
CA ASP A 27 18.67 -11.68 1.07
C ASP A 27 17.75 -10.44 1.16
N ASN A 28 18.29 -9.31 1.61
CA ASN A 28 17.60 -8.04 1.57
C ASN A 28 17.72 -7.41 0.17
N PRO A 29 16.63 -7.20 -0.61
CA PRO A 29 16.69 -6.60 -1.94
C PRO A 29 17.26 -5.17 -1.93
N GLU A 30 17.29 -4.51 -0.78
CA GLU A 30 17.88 -3.17 -0.63
C GLU A 30 19.40 -3.16 -0.81
N GLU A 31 20.05 -4.33 -0.85
CA GLU A 31 21.52 -4.45 -0.94
C GLU A 31 22.04 -4.68 -2.36
N LYS A 32 21.18 -5.05 -3.33
CA LYS A 32 21.59 -5.28 -4.72
C LYS A 32 21.07 -4.19 -5.66
N ASP A 33 21.92 -3.29 -6.07
CA ASP A 33 21.65 -2.13 -6.94
C ASP A 33 21.02 -2.47 -8.33
N SER A 34 20.90 -3.74 -8.70
CA SER A 34 20.46 -4.18 -10.04
C SER A 34 19.10 -4.86 -10.09
N GLU A 35 18.49 -5.17 -8.95
CA GLU A 35 17.23 -5.93 -8.90
C GLU A 35 16.09 -5.05 -8.37
N ILE A 36 15.10 -4.79 -9.20
CA ILE A 36 13.97 -3.94 -8.87
C ILE A 36 12.76 -4.82 -8.54
N VAL A 37 12.23 -4.70 -7.34
CA VAL A 37 10.99 -5.37 -6.91
C VAL A 37 9.78 -4.45 -7.03
N GLY A 38 8.61 -5.03 -7.31
CA GLY A 38 7.34 -4.34 -7.36
C GLY A 38 6.57 -4.45 -6.05
N VAL A 39 5.85 -3.40 -5.70
CA VAL A 39 4.86 -3.41 -4.63
C VAL A 39 3.54 -2.83 -5.13
N ALA A 40 2.43 -3.44 -4.75
CA ALA A 40 1.11 -2.87 -4.89
C ALA A 40 0.75 -2.11 -3.61
N VAL A 41 0.22 -0.91 -3.77
CA VAL A 41 -0.18 -0.02 -2.68
C VAL A 41 -1.63 0.36 -2.86
N VAL A 42 -2.44 0.17 -1.83
CA VAL A 42 -3.86 0.49 -1.84
C VAL A 42 -4.16 1.54 -0.78
N PHE A 43 -4.73 2.66 -1.21
CA PHE A 43 -5.32 3.66 -0.33
C PHE A 43 -6.84 3.50 -0.34
N VAL A 44 -7.40 3.08 0.77
CA VAL A 44 -8.85 3.04 0.97
C VAL A 44 -9.28 4.41 1.50
N PHE A 45 -10.28 5.00 0.87
CA PHE A 45 -10.81 6.31 1.26
C PHE A 45 -12.33 6.28 1.32
N ARG A 46 -12.91 7.22 2.05
CA ARG A 46 -14.36 7.45 2.07
C ARG A 46 -14.67 8.94 2.18
N LYS A 47 -15.87 9.31 1.80
CA LYS A 47 -16.41 10.66 1.99
C LYS A 47 -17.59 10.63 2.97
N THR A 48 -17.46 11.35 4.07
CA THR A 48 -18.52 11.47 5.07
C THR A 48 -19.04 12.91 5.16
N LYS A 49 -20.26 13.08 5.68
CA LYS A 49 -20.84 14.42 5.87
C LYS A 49 -20.14 15.17 7.03
N GLU A 50 -19.66 14.44 8.00
CA GLU A 50 -19.06 14.97 9.23
C GLU A 50 -17.62 15.40 9.01
N ASN A 51 -16.83 14.58 8.34
CA ASN A 51 -15.36 14.75 8.26
C ASN A 51 -14.85 15.01 6.83
N GLY A 52 -15.76 15.06 5.84
CA GLY A 52 -15.34 15.18 4.45
C GLY A 52 -14.61 13.93 3.95
N LEU A 53 -13.51 14.11 3.23
CA LEU A 53 -12.68 13.02 2.73
C LEU A 53 -11.78 12.45 3.84
N GLU A 54 -11.80 11.14 4.03
CA GLU A 54 -10.97 10.42 5.00
C GLU A 54 -10.15 9.33 4.31
N LEU A 55 -8.93 9.10 4.78
CA LEU A 55 -8.10 7.94 4.41
C LEU A 55 -8.09 6.92 5.54
N LEU A 56 -8.13 5.64 5.17
CA LEU A 56 -7.89 4.53 6.10
C LEU A 56 -6.39 4.33 6.29
N TRP A 57 -5.97 4.26 7.54
CA TRP A 57 -4.60 3.94 7.94
C TRP A 57 -4.61 2.65 8.74
N GLN A 58 -3.65 1.77 8.50
CA GLN A 58 -3.43 0.58 9.33
C GLN A 58 -2.33 0.83 10.36
N LYS A 59 -2.47 0.27 11.55
CA LYS A 59 -1.42 0.23 12.57
C LYS A 59 -0.78 -1.15 12.56
N ARG A 60 0.51 -1.17 12.35
CA ARG A 60 1.29 -2.40 12.36
C ARG A 60 1.32 -3.00 13.77
N SER A 61 1.13 -4.30 13.87
CA SER A 61 1.12 -5.00 15.16
C SER A 61 2.47 -4.92 15.87
N ALA A 62 2.45 -5.16 17.18
CA ALA A 62 3.68 -5.20 17.98
C ALA A 62 4.59 -6.40 17.64
N GLY A 63 4.04 -7.43 16.98
CA GLY A 63 4.75 -8.67 16.63
C GLY A 63 5.55 -8.62 15.34
N VAL A 64 5.37 -7.61 14.50
CA VAL A 64 6.09 -7.52 13.23
C VAL A 64 7.54 -7.09 13.42
N SER A 65 8.43 -7.61 12.59
CA SER A 65 9.88 -7.33 12.67
C SER A 65 10.26 -5.90 12.25
N ARG A 66 9.48 -5.27 11.36
CA ARG A 66 9.75 -3.92 10.83
C ARG A 66 8.68 -2.94 11.26
N PHE A 67 9.11 -1.84 11.90
CA PHE A 67 8.24 -0.73 12.35
C PHE A 67 7.01 -1.15 13.16
N PRO A 68 7.16 -1.95 14.25
CA PRO A 68 6.03 -2.33 15.09
C PRO A 68 5.37 -1.08 15.73
N GLY A 69 4.03 -1.06 15.76
CA GLY A 69 3.24 0.00 16.35
C GLY A 69 3.16 1.31 15.57
N PHE A 70 3.85 1.41 14.42
CA PHE A 70 3.72 2.57 13.52
C PHE A 70 2.49 2.42 12.61
N TYR A 71 1.94 3.56 12.20
CA TYR A 71 0.92 3.57 11.17
C TYR A 71 1.53 3.49 9.77
N ASP A 72 0.82 2.80 8.89
CA ASP A 72 1.12 2.60 7.47
C ASP A 72 -0.08 2.98 6.59
N ILE A 73 0.10 2.92 5.29
CA ILE A 73 -0.99 3.03 4.29
C ILE A 73 -2.06 1.97 4.56
N SER A 74 -3.20 2.05 3.86
CA SER A 74 -4.33 1.13 4.10
C SER A 74 -3.95 -0.33 3.91
N ALA A 75 -3.31 -0.68 2.79
CA ALA A 75 -2.74 -2.00 2.54
C ALA A 75 -1.62 -1.92 1.49
N GLY A 76 -0.70 -2.88 1.50
CA GLY A 76 0.27 -2.99 0.42
C GLY A 76 1.46 -3.89 0.71
N GLY A 77 1.85 -4.63 -0.31
CA GLY A 77 2.97 -5.55 -0.24
C GLY A 77 3.57 -5.90 -1.60
N HIS A 78 4.42 -6.89 -1.60
CA HIS A 78 5.16 -7.28 -2.78
C HIS A 78 4.28 -8.04 -3.78
N ILE A 79 4.58 -7.87 -5.06
CA ILE A 79 3.93 -8.58 -6.14
C ILE A 79 4.63 -9.93 -6.30
N ASN A 80 3.87 -11.01 -6.17
CA ASN A 80 4.41 -12.35 -6.30
C ASN A 80 4.77 -12.70 -7.74
N LEU A 81 5.72 -13.61 -7.93
CA LEU A 81 6.14 -14.05 -9.25
C LEU A 81 4.95 -14.61 -10.04
N GLY A 82 4.67 -14.01 -11.19
CA GLY A 82 3.54 -14.38 -12.06
C GLY A 82 2.20 -13.77 -11.66
N GLU A 83 2.14 -13.01 -10.57
CA GLU A 83 0.96 -12.26 -10.15
C GLU A 83 0.87 -10.94 -10.94
N SER A 84 -0.32 -10.53 -11.33
CA SER A 84 -0.54 -9.20 -11.89
C SER A 84 -0.61 -8.14 -10.79
N LEU A 85 -0.41 -6.87 -11.17
CA LEU A 85 -0.49 -5.71 -10.26
C LEU A 85 -1.85 -5.63 -9.54
N ILE A 86 -2.92 -5.94 -10.27
CA ILE A 86 -4.30 -5.90 -9.75
C ILE A 86 -4.55 -7.04 -8.78
N GLU A 87 -4.11 -8.28 -9.11
CA GLU A 87 -4.23 -9.42 -8.21
C GLU A 87 -3.47 -9.18 -6.91
N ALA A 88 -2.25 -8.64 -6.97
CA ALA A 88 -1.49 -8.26 -5.78
C ALA A 88 -2.23 -7.23 -4.92
N ALA A 89 -2.77 -6.17 -5.52
CA ALA A 89 -3.52 -5.15 -4.78
C ALA A 89 -4.77 -5.72 -4.09
N VAL A 90 -5.51 -6.60 -4.76
CA VAL A 90 -6.70 -7.26 -4.19
C VAL A 90 -6.30 -8.22 -3.07
N ARG A 91 -5.24 -9.00 -3.25
CA ARG A 91 -4.72 -9.94 -2.25
C ARG A 91 -4.27 -9.20 -0.99
N GLU A 92 -3.42 -8.19 -1.12
CA GLU A 92 -2.89 -7.41 0.01
C GLU A 92 -4.00 -6.72 0.80
N ALA A 93 -4.98 -6.11 0.11
CA ALA A 93 -6.13 -5.49 0.78
C ALA A 93 -6.94 -6.52 1.59
N ARG A 94 -7.06 -7.74 1.09
CA ARG A 94 -7.77 -8.83 1.79
C ARG A 94 -6.94 -9.39 2.96
N GLU A 95 -5.64 -9.61 2.76
CA GLU A 95 -4.76 -10.24 3.75
C GLU A 95 -4.52 -9.30 4.94
N GLU A 96 -4.12 -8.06 4.69
CA GLU A 96 -3.76 -7.12 5.75
C GLU A 96 -4.95 -6.53 6.51
N ILE A 97 -6.03 -6.15 5.80
CA ILE A 97 -7.17 -5.45 6.43
C ILE A 97 -8.52 -6.14 6.23
N GLY A 98 -8.56 -7.33 5.63
CA GLY A 98 -9.80 -8.07 5.38
C GLY A 98 -10.75 -7.37 4.39
N ALA A 99 -10.28 -6.38 3.64
CA ALA A 99 -11.12 -5.65 2.70
C ALA A 99 -11.43 -6.52 1.48
N VAL A 100 -12.71 -6.84 1.28
CA VAL A 100 -13.19 -7.58 0.11
C VAL A 100 -13.45 -6.59 -1.02
N ILE A 101 -12.53 -6.54 -1.98
CA ILE A 101 -12.61 -5.67 -3.16
C ILE A 101 -12.49 -6.51 -4.44
N SER A 102 -13.05 -6.01 -5.53
CA SER A 102 -12.89 -6.56 -6.87
C SER A 102 -11.89 -5.74 -7.70
N PRO A 103 -11.38 -6.26 -8.81
CA PRO A 103 -10.51 -5.51 -9.71
C PRO A 103 -11.10 -4.16 -10.17
N GLU A 104 -12.42 -4.09 -10.33
CA GLU A 104 -13.15 -2.89 -10.78
C GLU A 104 -13.21 -1.80 -9.71
N ASP A 105 -13.01 -2.14 -8.44
CA ASP A 105 -12.96 -1.18 -7.33
C ASP A 105 -11.65 -0.39 -7.30
N LEU A 106 -10.60 -0.92 -7.95
CA LEU A 106 -9.28 -0.32 -7.97
C LEU A 106 -9.18 0.79 -9.01
N SER A 107 -8.94 2.01 -8.57
CA SER A 107 -8.63 3.14 -9.43
C SER A 107 -7.14 3.42 -9.39
N PHE A 108 -6.47 3.37 -10.55
CA PHE A 108 -5.04 3.67 -10.63
C PHE A 108 -4.78 5.15 -10.36
N VAL A 109 -3.86 5.43 -9.45
CA VAL A 109 -3.45 6.80 -9.10
C VAL A 109 -2.13 7.16 -9.78
N THR A 110 -1.08 6.38 -9.53
CA THR A 110 0.25 6.64 -10.09
C THR A 110 1.18 5.44 -9.88
N VAL A 111 2.35 5.49 -10.52
CA VAL A 111 3.48 4.62 -10.22
C VAL A 111 4.66 5.45 -9.74
N ARG A 112 5.39 4.95 -8.75
CA ARG A 112 6.55 5.64 -8.19
C ARG A 112 7.72 4.71 -7.95
N GLY A 113 8.93 5.21 -8.23
CA GLY A 113 10.16 4.63 -7.74
C GLY A 113 10.37 4.99 -6.26
N PHE A 114 10.58 3.98 -5.43
CA PHE A 114 11.03 4.12 -4.06
C PHE A 114 12.45 3.59 -3.94
N ASN A 115 13.38 4.43 -3.50
CA ASN A 115 14.80 4.10 -3.48
C ASN A 115 15.30 3.70 -4.90
N LYS A 116 16.42 3.00 -4.99
CA LYS A 116 16.96 2.56 -6.28
C LYS A 116 16.30 1.28 -6.83
N ASN A 117 15.61 0.52 -5.96
CA ASN A 117 15.31 -0.90 -6.22
C ASN A 117 13.83 -1.26 -6.03
N ARG A 118 12.91 -0.29 -6.01
CA ARG A 118 11.48 -0.58 -5.79
C ARG A 118 10.60 0.33 -6.61
N PHE A 119 9.65 -0.27 -7.34
CA PHE A 119 8.49 0.43 -7.89
C PHE A 119 7.26 0.16 -7.02
N ALA A 120 6.43 1.19 -6.82
CA ALA A 120 5.12 1.06 -6.20
C ALA A 120 4.05 1.51 -7.19
N TRP A 121 3.11 0.63 -7.47
CA TRP A 121 1.87 0.93 -8.18
C TRP A 121 0.80 1.27 -7.15
N ILE A 122 0.26 2.47 -7.25
CA ILE A 122 -0.62 3.06 -6.24
C ILE A 122 -2.04 3.11 -6.77
N TYR A 123 -2.94 2.54 -5.99
CA TYR A 123 -4.37 2.47 -6.27
C TYR A 123 -5.17 3.15 -5.16
N ALA A 124 -6.34 3.66 -5.51
CA ALA A 124 -7.35 4.16 -4.59
C ALA A 124 -8.62 3.30 -4.68
N VAL A 125 -9.28 3.08 -3.54
CA VAL A 125 -10.54 2.35 -3.41
C VAL A 125 -11.54 3.19 -2.65
N ASP A 126 -12.70 3.48 -3.26
CA ASP A 126 -13.80 4.20 -2.63
C ASP A 126 -14.58 3.27 -1.69
N TRP A 127 -14.64 3.63 -0.42
CA TRP A 127 -15.36 2.92 0.63
C TRP A 127 -16.59 3.67 1.15
N THR A 128 -17.00 4.77 0.48
CA THR A 128 -17.99 5.74 0.97
C THR A 128 -19.30 5.12 1.43
N ASP A 129 -19.83 4.16 0.66
CA ASP A 129 -21.12 3.51 0.96
C ASP A 129 -20.95 2.06 1.45
N ARG A 130 -19.76 1.69 1.92
CA ARG A 130 -19.45 0.33 2.39
C ARG A 130 -19.43 0.26 3.91
N VAL A 131 -19.66 -0.95 4.43
CA VAL A 131 -19.61 -1.22 5.87
C VAL A 131 -18.15 -1.44 6.30
N ASP A 132 -17.78 -0.87 7.44
CA ASP A 132 -16.44 -1.01 8.03
C ASP A 132 -16.30 -2.39 8.73
N GLU A 133 -16.20 -3.47 7.94
CA GLU A 133 -15.98 -4.84 8.41
C GLU A 133 -14.54 -5.28 8.14
N PHE A 134 -13.58 -4.56 8.74
CA PHE A 134 -12.16 -4.90 8.62
C PHE A 134 -11.79 -6.07 9.55
N ARG A 135 -10.90 -6.96 9.08
CA ARG A 135 -10.42 -8.13 9.81
C ARG A 135 -8.91 -8.27 9.61
N PHE A 136 -8.23 -8.70 10.65
CA PHE A 136 -6.77 -8.79 10.70
C PHE A 136 -6.38 -10.23 10.99
N ASP A 137 -6.39 -11.07 9.95
CA ASP A 137 -6.21 -12.52 10.10
C ASP A 137 -4.73 -12.95 10.10
N ASP A 138 -3.82 -12.10 9.61
CA ASP A 138 -2.38 -12.39 9.45
C ASP A 138 -1.48 -11.93 10.60
N GLU A 139 -2.06 -11.37 11.66
CA GLU A 139 -1.34 -10.81 12.81
C GLU A 139 -0.37 -9.63 12.48
N GLU A 140 -0.32 -9.15 11.24
CA GLU A 140 0.54 -8.03 10.84
C GLU A 140 -0.07 -6.67 11.18
N VAL A 141 -1.39 -6.58 11.23
CA VAL A 141 -2.16 -5.38 11.53
C VAL A 141 -2.85 -5.50 12.88
N GLU A 142 -2.76 -4.46 13.72
CA GLU A 142 -3.38 -4.39 15.04
C GLU A 142 -4.73 -3.67 15.00
N GLU A 143 -4.82 -2.59 14.23
CA GLU A 143 -6.03 -1.77 14.08
C GLU A 143 -6.01 -0.99 12.77
N VAL A 144 -7.17 -0.49 12.37
CA VAL A 144 -7.28 0.52 11.32
C VAL A 144 -7.94 1.78 11.86
N LYS A 145 -7.64 2.93 11.23
CA LYS A 145 -8.15 4.23 11.64
C LYS A 145 -8.45 5.11 10.44
N TRP A 146 -9.66 5.67 10.41
CA TRP A 146 -10.00 6.74 9.50
C TRP A 146 -9.40 8.07 9.97
N VAL A 147 -8.73 8.77 9.07
CA VAL A 147 -8.10 10.08 9.32
C VAL A 147 -8.56 11.04 8.24
N PRO A 148 -9.12 12.21 8.62
CA PRO A 148 -9.47 13.24 7.64
C PRO A 148 -8.29 13.58 6.74
N PHE A 149 -8.54 13.70 5.43
CA PHE A 149 -7.47 13.91 4.44
C PHE A 149 -6.67 15.18 4.73
N GLU A 150 -7.32 16.23 5.18
CA GLU A 150 -6.69 17.48 5.59
C GLU A 150 -5.71 17.32 6.76
N MET A 151 -5.94 16.34 7.65
CA MET A 151 -5.08 16.00 8.80
C MET A 151 -3.98 14.99 8.46
N THR A 152 -3.98 14.45 7.24
CA THR A 152 -3.05 13.38 6.83
C THR A 152 -1.58 13.77 7.02
N HIS A 153 -1.22 15.02 6.72
CA HIS A 153 0.17 15.47 6.88
C HIS A 153 0.61 15.43 8.34
N GLU A 154 -0.18 16.00 9.25
CA GLU A 154 0.12 16.02 10.68
C GLU A 154 0.15 14.58 11.26
N PHE A 155 -0.86 13.78 10.89
CA PHE A 155 -0.95 12.39 11.33
C PHE A 155 0.27 11.58 10.88
N LYS A 156 0.66 11.71 9.61
CA LYS A 156 1.82 11.06 9.02
C LYS A 156 3.12 11.42 9.77
N GLU A 157 3.37 12.70 10.01
CA GLU A 157 4.56 13.17 10.71
C GLU A 157 4.65 12.63 12.15
N LYS A 158 3.52 12.48 12.82
CA LYS A 158 3.49 12.03 14.21
C LYS A 158 3.55 10.52 14.37
N TYR A 159 2.81 9.78 13.55
CA TYR A 159 2.51 8.37 13.81
C TYR A 159 3.00 7.39 12.75
N ALA A 160 3.26 7.84 11.51
CA ALA A 160 3.62 6.93 10.45
C ALA A 160 5.07 6.44 10.51
N LYS A 161 5.32 5.30 9.87
CA LYS A 161 6.69 4.75 9.72
C LYS A 161 7.62 5.76 9.01
N PRO A 162 8.94 5.72 9.29
CA PRO A 162 9.89 6.74 8.80
C PRO A 162 9.93 6.91 7.28
N SER A 163 9.72 5.84 6.50
CA SER A 163 9.68 5.90 5.04
C SER A 163 8.48 6.72 4.53
N LEU A 164 7.31 6.57 5.17
CA LEU A 164 6.10 7.31 4.84
C LEU A 164 6.19 8.79 5.23
N LYS A 165 6.85 9.12 6.34
CA LYS A 165 7.10 10.52 6.74
C LYS A 165 7.82 11.31 5.65
N LYS A 166 8.72 10.67 4.92
CA LYS A 166 9.48 11.26 3.82
C LYS A 166 8.75 11.24 2.47
N ASP A 167 7.66 10.49 2.36
CA ASP A 167 6.92 10.33 1.11
C ASP A 167 5.83 11.42 0.94
N ASN A 168 6.23 12.57 0.46
CA ASN A 168 5.28 13.65 0.14
C ASN A 168 4.67 13.48 -1.26
N LEU A 169 5.43 12.92 -2.21
CA LEU A 169 5.00 12.84 -3.59
C LEU A 169 3.80 11.90 -3.81
N THR A 170 3.71 10.80 -3.06
CA THR A 170 2.53 9.92 -3.11
C THR A 170 1.27 10.64 -2.64
N PHE A 171 1.36 11.40 -1.55
CA PHE A 171 0.22 12.14 -1.02
C PHE A 171 -0.17 13.35 -1.90
N GLU A 172 0.79 13.99 -2.56
CA GLU A 172 0.50 14.99 -3.58
C GLU A 172 -0.20 14.38 -4.81
N ALA A 173 0.25 13.20 -5.28
CA ALA A 173 -0.40 12.50 -6.37
C ALA A 173 -1.84 12.09 -6.00
N LEU A 174 -2.07 11.60 -4.78
CA LEU A 174 -3.41 11.30 -4.26
C LEU A 174 -4.28 12.55 -4.21
N LYS A 175 -3.75 13.67 -3.73
CA LYS A 175 -4.49 14.95 -3.69
C LYS A 175 -4.93 15.36 -5.08
N ILE A 176 -4.03 15.38 -6.06
CA ILE A 176 -4.35 15.71 -7.46
C ILE A 176 -5.40 14.73 -8.01
N TRP A 177 -5.26 13.45 -7.69
CA TRP A 177 -6.22 12.44 -8.11
C TRP A 177 -7.61 12.71 -7.52
N PHE A 178 -7.73 13.03 -6.22
CA PHE A 178 -8.99 13.38 -5.57
C PHE A 178 -9.62 14.66 -6.15
N GLU A 179 -8.82 15.70 -6.40
CA GLU A 179 -9.29 16.93 -7.03
C GLU A 179 -9.84 16.68 -8.44
N THR A 180 -9.14 15.87 -9.25
CA THR A 180 -9.55 15.56 -10.63
C THR A 180 -10.77 14.66 -10.73
N HIS A 181 -11.07 13.89 -9.67
CA HIS A 181 -12.22 12.98 -9.62
C HIS A 181 -13.39 13.54 -8.78
N GLY A 182 -13.29 14.79 -8.30
CA GLY A 182 -14.39 15.48 -7.61
C GLY A 182 -14.61 15.05 -6.15
N TYR A 183 -13.59 14.49 -5.51
CA TYR A 183 -13.63 14.15 -4.08
C TYR A 183 -13.20 15.32 -3.18
N LEU A 184 -12.34 16.20 -3.68
CA LEU A 184 -11.90 17.47 -3.06
C LEU A 184 -12.43 18.66 -3.80
#